data_015605f5e31a64016523a0191fa23fb7
#
_entry.id   015605f5e31a64016523a0191fa23fb7
#
_cell.length_a   1.000
_cell.length_b   1.000
_cell.length_c   1.000
_cell.angle_alpha   90.00
_cell.angle_beta   90.00
_cell.angle_gamma   90.00
#
_symmetry.space_group_name_H-M   'P 1'
#
loop_
_entity.id
_entity.type
_entity.pdbx_description
1 polymer ?
#
loop_
_entity_poly.entity_id
_entity_poly.type
_entity_poly.pdbx_seq_one_letter_code
_entity_poly.pdbx_strand_id
1 'polypeptide(L)'
;MSLLEKIRVTQAFLESKGIEKPEFGLILGSGLGELAEEVEDAIVIDYADIPNWGQSTVVGHAGKLVYGTLSGRKVLALQGRFHFYEGNPLEVITFPVRVMKALGCEGVVVTNAAGGIGFGPGTLMAITDHINMTGQNPLIGENLDDFGPRFPDMSKAYTPEYRETAHKVADKLGIKLDDGVYIGVTGPTYETPAEIRAFKTLGADAVGMSTVPEVIIAAHSGLKVLGISCITNFAAGFQEELNHEEVVEVTSRVKGDFKGLLKAILAEL
;
A
#
# COMPACT_ATOMS: atom_id res chain seq x y z
N MET A 1 0.29 -0.03 -27.67
CA MET A 1 -0.78 0.48 -26.80
C MET A 1 -0.14 1.41 -25.79
N SER A 2 -0.58 2.65 -25.70
CA SER A 2 -0.10 3.63 -24.71
C SER A 2 -0.58 3.23 -23.31
N LEU A 3 0.03 3.80 -22.26
CA LEU A 3 -0.40 3.53 -20.89
C LEU A 3 -1.86 3.93 -20.67
N LEU A 4 -2.29 5.07 -21.23
CA LEU A 4 -3.69 5.51 -21.15
C LEU A 4 -4.66 4.54 -21.81
N GLU A 5 -4.30 4.00 -22.98
CA GLU A 5 -5.11 2.97 -23.65
C GLU A 5 -5.19 1.68 -22.81
N LYS A 6 -4.07 1.24 -22.22
CA LYS A 6 -4.08 0.09 -21.31
C LYS A 6 -5.04 0.29 -20.14
N ILE A 7 -5.00 1.48 -19.50
CA ILE A 7 -5.88 1.82 -18.39
C ILE A 7 -7.35 1.74 -18.83
N ARG A 8 -7.70 2.36 -19.97
CA ARG A 8 -9.09 2.36 -20.49
C ARG A 8 -9.59 0.95 -20.82
N VAL A 9 -8.74 0.11 -21.41
CA VAL A 9 -9.09 -1.30 -21.72
C VAL A 9 -9.35 -2.07 -20.43
N THR A 10 -8.49 -1.91 -19.44
CA THR A 10 -8.63 -2.57 -18.14
C THR A 10 -9.86 -2.08 -17.39
N GLN A 11 -10.09 -0.76 -17.36
CA GLN A 11 -11.30 -0.16 -16.78
C GLN A 11 -12.57 -0.75 -17.39
N ALA A 12 -12.71 -0.72 -18.73
CA ALA A 12 -13.87 -1.26 -19.43
C ALA A 12 -14.08 -2.76 -19.15
N PHE A 13 -12.99 -3.54 -19.07
CA PHE A 13 -13.07 -4.95 -18.68
C PHE A 13 -13.64 -5.11 -17.27
N LEU A 14 -13.13 -4.37 -16.28
CA LEU A 14 -13.58 -4.46 -14.90
C LEU A 14 -15.04 -4.00 -14.75
N GLU A 15 -15.43 -2.92 -15.42
CA GLU A 15 -16.83 -2.46 -15.48
C GLU A 15 -17.74 -3.54 -16.08
N SER A 16 -17.31 -4.25 -17.13
CA SER A 16 -18.06 -5.36 -17.73
C SER A 16 -18.26 -6.55 -16.78
N LYS A 17 -17.44 -6.66 -15.74
CA LYS A 17 -17.56 -7.66 -14.67
C LYS A 17 -18.47 -7.20 -13.52
N GLY A 18 -19.03 -6.01 -13.59
CA GLY A 18 -19.89 -5.46 -12.55
C GLY A 18 -19.16 -4.65 -11.48
N ILE A 19 -17.90 -4.28 -11.72
CA ILE A 19 -17.16 -3.39 -10.81
C ILE A 19 -17.56 -1.95 -11.13
N GLU A 20 -18.32 -1.34 -10.23
CA GLU A 20 -18.87 -0.01 -10.43
C GLU A 20 -18.51 0.90 -9.25
N LYS A 21 -17.81 2.01 -9.55
CA LYS A 21 -17.52 3.12 -8.63
C LYS A 21 -17.08 2.68 -7.22
N PRO A 22 -15.95 1.99 -7.09
CA PRO A 22 -15.38 1.74 -5.76
C PRO A 22 -15.06 3.07 -5.08
N GLU A 23 -15.39 3.20 -3.79
CA GLU A 23 -15.07 4.39 -3.00
C GLU A 23 -13.57 4.38 -2.63
N PHE A 24 -13.07 3.20 -2.23
CA PHE A 24 -11.69 3.05 -1.78
C PHE A 24 -10.95 1.92 -2.50
N GLY A 25 -9.70 2.20 -2.88
CA GLY A 25 -8.73 1.17 -3.21
C GLY A 25 -8.02 0.67 -1.96
N LEU A 26 -7.86 -0.64 -1.82
CA LEU A 26 -7.10 -1.25 -0.72
C LEU A 26 -5.90 -2.01 -1.29
N ILE A 27 -4.68 -1.60 -0.93
CA ILE A 27 -3.46 -2.34 -1.29
C ILE A 27 -2.99 -3.09 -0.06
N LEU A 28 -3.35 -4.37 0.00
CA LEU A 28 -3.11 -5.22 1.16
C LEU A 28 -1.70 -5.79 1.11
N GLY A 29 -0.89 -5.40 2.09
CA GLY A 29 0.48 -5.90 2.27
C GLY A 29 0.54 -7.29 2.88
N SER A 30 1.76 -7.78 3.10
CA SER A 30 2.05 -9.10 3.66
C SER A 30 1.26 -9.35 4.96
N GLY A 31 0.58 -10.49 5.02
CA GLY A 31 -0.21 -10.92 6.18
C GLY A 31 -1.62 -10.33 6.31
N LEU A 32 -2.01 -9.36 5.46
CA LEU A 32 -3.35 -8.75 5.46
C LEU A 32 -4.24 -9.19 4.30
N GLY A 33 -3.75 -10.03 3.40
CA GLY A 33 -4.52 -10.52 2.24
C GLY A 33 -5.87 -11.12 2.61
N GLU A 34 -5.98 -11.77 3.77
CA GLU A 34 -7.24 -12.34 4.28
C GLU A 34 -8.34 -11.29 4.56
N LEU A 35 -8.01 -10.00 4.70
CA LEU A 35 -9.03 -8.96 4.83
C LEU A 35 -9.92 -8.90 3.58
N ALA A 36 -9.38 -9.21 2.41
CA ALA A 36 -10.16 -9.28 1.17
C ALA A 36 -11.21 -10.39 1.18
N GLU A 37 -11.05 -11.43 2.01
CA GLU A 37 -12.03 -12.53 2.16
C GLU A 37 -13.24 -12.11 3.01
N GLU A 38 -13.14 -10.97 3.72
CA GLU A 38 -14.24 -10.40 4.50
C GLU A 38 -15.10 -9.41 3.69
N VAL A 39 -14.79 -9.21 2.42
CA VAL A 39 -15.58 -8.37 1.51
C VAL A 39 -16.90 -9.08 1.18
N GLU A 40 -18.00 -8.42 1.50
CA GLU A 40 -19.36 -8.91 1.25
C GLU A 40 -19.76 -8.67 -0.21
N ASP A 41 -20.60 -9.56 -0.75
CA ASP A 41 -21.05 -9.54 -2.15
C ASP A 41 -19.89 -9.44 -3.15
N ALA A 42 -18.82 -10.20 -2.87
CA ALA A 42 -17.54 -10.07 -3.52
C ALA A 42 -17.56 -10.55 -4.99
N ILE A 43 -17.07 -9.70 -5.88
CA ILE A 43 -16.61 -10.09 -7.22
C ILE A 43 -15.10 -10.31 -7.12
N VAL A 44 -14.65 -11.53 -7.41
CA VAL A 44 -13.24 -11.92 -7.34
C VAL A 44 -12.73 -12.23 -8.72
N ILE A 45 -11.60 -11.61 -9.12
CA ILE A 45 -10.98 -11.80 -10.43
C ILE A 45 -9.50 -12.09 -10.22
N ASP A 46 -9.01 -13.20 -10.79
CA ASP A 46 -7.58 -13.50 -10.76
C ASP A 46 -6.80 -12.47 -11.59
N TYR A 47 -5.63 -12.04 -11.13
CA TYR A 47 -4.81 -11.04 -11.84
C TYR A 47 -4.48 -11.47 -13.27
N ALA A 48 -4.29 -12.78 -13.49
CA ALA A 48 -4.00 -13.33 -14.81
C ALA A 48 -5.12 -13.11 -15.85
N ASP A 49 -6.37 -12.93 -15.37
CA ASP A 49 -7.53 -12.73 -16.24
C ASP A 49 -7.78 -11.25 -16.56
N ILE A 50 -7.07 -10.33 -15.87
CA ILE A 50 -7.25 -8.89 -16.05
C ILE A 50 -6.31 -8.38 -17.15
N PRO A 51 -6.82 -7.76 -18.22
CA PRO A 51 -5.96 -7.23 -19.29
C PRO A 51 -4.93 -6.22 -18.76
N ASN A 52 -3.70 -6.31 -19.26
CA ASN A 52 -2.57 -5.43 -18.92
C ASN A 52 -2.17 -5.43 -17.43
N TRP A 53 -2.69 -6.36 -16.61
CA TRP A 53 -2.37 -6.45 -15.20
C TRP A 53 -1.06 -7.20 -14.96
N GLY A 54 -0.36 -6.85 -13.88
CA GLY A 54 0.83 -7.57 -13.45
C GLY A 54 0.52 -8.92 -12.81
N GLN A 55 1.55 -9.71 -12.58
CA GLN A 55 1.46 -10.95 -11.80
C GLN A 55 2.30 -10.80 -10.53
N SER A 56 1.76 -11.23 -9.40
CA SER A 56 2.50 -11.31 -8.14
C SER A 56 3.11 -12.70 -8.00
N THR A 57 4.39 -12.75 -7.65
CA THR A 57 5.16 -13.99 -7.46
C THR A 57 5.54 -14.22 -6.00
N VAL A 58 5.21 -13.27 -5.12
CA VAL A 58 5.57 -13.32 -3.69
C VAL A 58 4.66 -14.32 -2.96
N VAL A 59 5.28 -15.19 -2.18
CA VAL A 59 4.56 -16.15 -1.32
C VAL A 59 3.67 -15.39 -0.33
N GLY A 60 2.39 -15.79 -0.23
CA GLY A 60 1.39 -15.13 0.60
C GLY A 60 0.58 -14.04 -0.10
N HIS A 61 0.86 -13.76 -1.38
CA HIS A 61 0.05 -12.91 -2.23
C HIS A 61 -0.84 -13.78 -3.13
N ALA A 62 -2.16 -13.73 -2.93
CA ALA A 62 -3.10 -14.57 -3.67
C ALA A 62 -3.26 -14.19 -5.15
N GLY A 63 -2.83 -12.98 -5.54
CA GLY A 63 -2.91 -12.50 -6.91
C GLY A 63 -4.35 -12.31 -7.39
N LYS A 64 -5.21 -11.74 -6.54
CA LYS A 64 -6.63 -11.52 -6.81
C LYS A 64 -7.04 -10.08 -6.60
N LEU A 65 -7.92 -9.61 -7.46
CA LEU A 65 -8.67 -8.37 -7.31
C LEU A 65 -10.03 -8.72 -6.71
N VAL A 66 -10.41 -8.08 -5.62
CA VAL A 66 -11.67 -8.32 -4.92
C VAL A 66 -12.44 -7.01 -4.82
N TYR A 67 -13.65 -6.99 -5.38
CA TYR A 67 -14.56 -5.85 -5.31
C TYR A 67 -15.82 -6.23 -4.56
N GLY A 68 -16.31 -5.36 -3.72
CA GLY A 68 -17.55 -5.56 -2.97
C GLY A 68 -17.69 -4.57 -1.82
N THR A 69 -18.40 -4.96 -0.78
CA THR A 69 -18.66 -4.12 0.39
C THR A 69 -17.81 -4.55 1.57
N LEU A 70 -17.09 -3.63 2.18
CA LEU A 70 -16.36 -3.84 3.43
C LEU A 70 -16.67 -2.70 4.39
N SER A 71 -17.21 -3.02 5.57
CA SER A 71 -17.63 -2.02 6.57
C SER A 71 -18.59 -0.96 6.01
N GLY A 72 -19.50 -1.35 5.11
CA GLY A 72 -20.48 -0.46 4.48
C GLY A 72 -19.95 0.39 3.32
N ARG A 73 -18.67 0.24 2.93
CA ARG A 73 -18.04 0.98 1.83
C ARG A 73 -17.77 0.06 0.63
N LYS A 74 -17.94 0.59 -0.58
CA LYS A 74 -17.53 -0.12 -1.80
C LYS A 74 -16.01 -0.04 -1.95
N VAL A 75 -15.36 -1.21 -1.93
CA VAL A 75 -13.91 -1.31 -1.99
C VAL A 75 -13.43 -2.10 -3.20
N LEU A 76 -12.24 -1.76 -3.68
CA LEU A 76 -11.49 -2.51 -4.67
C LEU A 76 -10.17 -2.93 -4.02
N ALA A 77 -10.10 -4.18 -3.55
CA ALA A 77 -8.97 -4.69 -2.78
C ALA A 77 -8.01 -5.50 -3.66
N LEU A 78 -6.73 -5.19 -3.56
CA LEU A 78 -5.64 -5.98 -4.11
C LEU A 78 -5.20 -7.01 -3.05
N GLN A 79 -5.53 -8.28 -3.25
CA GLN A 79 -5.06 -9.38 -2.42
C GLN A 79 -3.66 -9.80 -2.89
N GLY A 80 -2.68 -8.94 -2.60
CA GLY A 80 -1.31 -8.97 -3.07
C GLY A 80 -0.94 -7.74 -3.89
N ARG A 81 0.35 -7.41 -3.89
CA ARG A 81 0.92 -6.28 -4.63
C ARG A 81 2.09 -6.72 -5.49
N PHE A 82 2.55 -5.83 -6.37
CA PHE A 82 3.74 -6.02 -7.18
C PHE A 82 4.92 -5.28 -6.54
N HIS A 83 6.10 -5.89 -6.58
CA HIS A 83 7.30 -5.27 -6.04
C HIS A 83 8.37 -5.08 -7.11
N PHE A 84 9.22 -4.08 -6.90
CA PHE A 84 10.32 -3.78 -7.80
C PHE A 84 11.35 -4.92 -7.84
N TYR A 85 11.62 -5.55 -6.69
CA TYR A 85 12.56 -6.67 -6.59
C TYR A 85 12.10 -7.95 -7.30
N GLU A 86 10.84 -8.05 -7.70
CA GLU A 86 10.33 -9.14 -8.55
C GLU A 86 10.70 -8.94 -10.03
N GLY A 87 11.37 -7.83 -10.38
CA GLY A 87 11.70 -7.45 -11.75
C GLY A 87 10.57 -6.67 -12.45
N ASN A 88 9.51 -6.31 -11.74
CA ASN A 88 8.43 -5.52 -12.30
C ASN A 88 8.87 -4.07 -12.55
N PRO A 89 8.62 -3.50 -13.75
CA PRO A 89 8.80 -2.06 -13.96
C PRO A 89 7.79 -1.25 -13.14
N LEU A 90 8.14 0.00 -12.82
CA LEU A 90 7.27 0.89 -12.03
C LEU A 90 5.89 1.10 -12.67
N GLU A 91 5.79 1.06 -14.01
CA GLU A 91 4.50 1.10 -14.71
C GLU A 91 3.57 -0.02 -14.25
N VAL A 92 4.07 -1.25 -14.14
CA VAL A 92 3.29 -2.41 -13.67
C VAL A 92 2.94 -2.31 -12.20
N ILE A 93 3.90 -1.90 -11.37
CA ILE A 93 3.68 -1.76 -9.91
C ILE A 93 2.57 -0.76 -9.61
N THR A 94 2.55 0.34 -10.35
CA THR A 94 1.61 1.46 -10.10
C THR A 94 0.35 1.42 -10.95
N PHE A 95 0.27 0.52 -11.92
CA PHE A 95 -0.89 0.37 -12.80
C PHE A 95 -2.21 0.21 -12.04
N PRO A 96 -2.30 -0.62 -10.98
CA PRO A 96 -3.52 -0.76 -10.19
C PRO A 96 -4.04 0.57 -9.63
N VAL A 97 -3.16 1.45 -9.15
CA VAL A 97 -3.56 2.75 -8.58
C VAL A 97 -4.17 3.66 -9.64
N ARG A 98 -3.63 3.64 -10.86
CA ARG A 98 -4.21 4.37 -12.00
C ARG A 98 -5.58 3.83 -12.39
N VAL A 99 -5.74 2.51 -12.37
CA VAL A 99 -7.04 1.87 -12.62
C VAL A 99 -8.05 2.20 -11.51
N MET A 100 -7.65 2.21 -10.23
CA MET A 100 -8.49 2.67 -9.12
C MET A 100 -8.99 4.09 -9.35
N LYS A 101 -8.10 5.00 -9.78
CA LYS A 101 -8.49 6.36 -10.16
C LYS A 101 -9.48 6.39 -11.31
N ALA A 102 -9.23 5.62 -12.37
CA ALA A 102 -10.09 5.57 -13.55
C ALA A 102 -11.50 5.02 -13.21
N LEU A 103 -11.60 4.07 -12.28
CA LEU A 103 -12.87 3.52 -11.77
C LEU A 103 -13.60 4.47 -10.81
N GLY A 104 -12.98 5.57 -10.38
CA GLY A 104 -13.61 6.60 -9.56
C GLY A 104 -13.36 6.50 -8.06
N CYS A 105 -12.35 5.74 -7.61
CA CYS A 105 -11.96 5.77 -6.20
C CYS A 105 -11.67 7.21 -5.74
N GLU A 106 -12.07 7.51 -4.51
CA GLU A 106 -11.78 8.77 -3.83
C GLU A 106 -10.44 8.73 -3.08
N GLY A 107 -10.11 7.55 -2.57
CA GLY A 107 -8.90 7.33 -1.81
C GLY A 107 -8.34 5.92 -1.92
N VAL A 108 -7.11 5.78 -1.42
CA VAL A 108 -6.39 4.50 -1.34
C VAL A 108 -5.87 4.29 0.07
N VAL A 109 -6.10 3.10 0.61
CA VAL A 109 -5.46 2.64 1.84
C VAL A 109 -4.34 1.69 1.46
N VAL A 110 -3.11 2.04 1.79
CA VAL A 110 -1.93 1.21 1.53
C VAL A 110 -1.39 0.64 2.84
N THR A 111 -1.17 -0.65 2.87
CA THR A 111 -0.59 -1.31 4.04
C THR A 111 0.68 -2.06 3.67
N ASN A 112 1.59 -2.22 4.61
CA ASN A 112 2.83 -2.95 4.42
C ASN A 112 3.34 -3.57 5.72
N ALA A 113 4.26 -4.52 5.59
CA ALA A 113 5.18 -4.92 6.63
C ALA A 113 6.48 -4.11 6.49
N ALA A 114 7.06 -3.66 7.58
CA ALA A 114 8.25 -2.81 7.58
C ALA A 114 9.20 -3.15 8.72
N GLY A 115 10.50 -2.94 8.51
CA GLY A 115 11.52 -2.98 9.54
C GLY A 115 11.54 -1.70 10.37
N GLY A 116 11.54 -1.82 11.69
CA GLY A 116 11.52 -0.67 12.60
C GLY A 116 12.89 -0.07 12.85
N ILE A 117 13.02 1.23 12.63
CA ILE A 117 14.19 2.04 12.97
C ILE A 117 13.94 2.79 14.29
N GLY A 118 12.72 3.33 14.44
CA GLY A 118 12.25 4.01 15.64
C GLY A 118 11.27 3.19 16.50
N PHE A 119 10.74 2.10 15.95
CA PHE A 119 9.70 1.28 16.57
C PHE A 119 10.09 -0.19 16.65
N GLY A 120 9.54 -0.89 17.65
CA GLY A 120 9.72 -2.34 17.80
C GLY A 120 8.65 -3.19 17.10
N PRO A 121 8.93 -4.50 16.96
CA PRO A 121 7.99 -5.44 16.35
C PRO A 121 6.62 -5.47 17.02
N GLY A 122 5.56 -5.47 16.24
CA GLY A 122 4.17 -5.43 16.69
C GLY A 122 3.55 -4.03 16.73
N THR A 123 4.34 -2.97 16.49
CA THR A 123 3.83 -1.60 16.39
C THR A 123 3.05 -1.41 15.09
N LEU A 124 1.87 -0.78 15.17
CA LEU A 124 1.18 -0.21 14.01
C LEU A 124 1.56 1.27 13.89
N MET A 125 2.01 1.67 12.70
CA MET A 125 2.50 3.01 12.42
C MET A 125 1.71 3.63 11.27
N ALA A 126 1.02 4.75 11.54
CA ALA A 126 0.46 5.60 10.50
C ALA A 126 1.60 6.35 9.81
N ILE A 127 1.68 6.22 8.49
CA ILE A 127 2.72 6.89 7.71
C ILE A 127 2.35 8.35 7.54
N THR A 128 3.18 9.25 8.06
CA THR A 128 3.00 10.70 7.96
C THR A 128 3.63 11.27 6.70
N ASP A 129 4.76 10.68 6.30
CA ASP A 129 5.55 11.08 5.13
C ASP A 129 6.44 9.91 4.69
N HIS A 130 7.11 10.05 3.55
CA HIS A 130 8.09 9.08 3.10
C HIS A 130 9.38 9.70 2.57
N ILE A 131 10.45 8.92 2.64
CA ILE A 131 11.72 9.20 1.98
C ILE A 131 11.88 8.19 0.84
N ASN A 132 11.96 8.65 -0.40
CA ASN A 132 12.17 7.80 -1.56
C ASN A 132 13.66 7.55 -1.80
N MET A 133 14.18 6.42 -1.32
CA MET A 133 15.58 5.99 -1.52
C MET A 133 15.70 4.90 -2.60
N THR A 134 14.67 4.69 -3.41
CA THR A 134 14.69 3.70 -4.49
C THR A 134 15.57 4.12 -5.68
N GLY A 135 15.93 5.39 -5.79
CA GLY A 135 16.57 5.95 -6.98
C GLY A 135 15.65 5.99 -8.21
N GLN A 136 14.36 5.73 -8.03
CA GLN A 136 13.34 5.63 -9.06
C GLN A 136 12.16 6.56 -8.77
N ASN A 137 11.46 6.98 -9.84
CA ASN A 137 10.20 7.72 -9.69
C ASN A 137 9.24 7.30 -10.81
N PRO A 138 8.02 6.84 -10.50
CA PRO A 138 7.06 6.34 -11.49
C PRO A 138 6.51 7.42 -12.43
N LEU A 139 6.80 8.69 -12.19
CA LEU A 139 6.41 9.82 -13.04
C LEU A 139 7.50 10.24 -14.05
N ILE A 140 8.65 9.56 -14.06
CA ILE A 140 9.69 9.79 -15.09
C ILE A 140 9.13 9.33 -16.45
N GLY A 141 9.24 10.21 -17.44
CA GLY A 141 8.72 9.98 -18.79
C GLY A 141 7.64 10.97 -19.17
N GLU A 142 6.77 10.61 -20.11
CA GLU A 142 5.63 11.42 -20.55
C GLU A 142 4.57 11.51 -19.44
N ASN A 143 4.05 12.72 -19.20
CA ASN A 143 2.99 12.94 -18.22
C ASN A 143 1.65 12.44 -18.77
N LEU A 144 0.82 11.87 -17.90
CA LEU A 144 -0.58 11.59 -18.18
C LEU A 144 -1.44 12.75 -17.65
N ASP A 145 -1.63 13.77 -18.49
CA ASP A 145 -2.32 15.01 -18.09
C ASP A 145 -3.75 14.78 -17.60
N ASP A 146 -4.42 13.75 -18.09
CA ASP A 146 -5.75 13.32 -17.62
C ASP A 146 -5.74 12.84 -16.15
N PHE A 147 -4.57 12.49 -15.62
CA PHE A 147 -4.42 11.98 -14.25
C PHE A 147 -3.89 13.04 -13.28
N GLY A 148 -3.08 13.95 -13.74
CA GLY A 148 -2.53 14.98 -12.86
C GLY A 148 -1.43 15.84 -13.51
N PRO A 149 -0.94 16.84 -12.76
CA PRO A 149 0.05 17.79 -13.26
C PRO A 149 1.43 17.15 -13.44
N ARG A 150 2.25 17.70 -14.34
CA ARG A 150 3.64 17.25 -14.56
C ARG A 150 4.49 17.25 -13.27
N PHE A 151 4.24 18.21 -12.39
CA PHE A 151 4.96 18.40 -11.12
C PHE A 151 3.94 18.41 -9.96
N PRO A 152 3.55 17.23 -9.43
CA PRO A 152 2.60 17.16 -8.33
C PRO A 152 3.22 17.65 -7.02
N ASP A 153 2.42 18.31 -6.21
CA ASP A 153 2.79 18.64 -4.83
C ASP A 153 2.68 17.39 -3.95
N MET A 154 3.79 17.02 -3.30
CA MET A 154 3.87 15.88 -2.40
C MET A 154 3.80 16.26 -0.92
N SER A 155 3.60 17.54 -0.58
CA SER A 155 3.58 18.00 0.83
C SER A 155 2.49 17.37 1.69
N LYS A 156 1.46 16.82 1.07
CA LYS A 156 0.35 16.11 1.70
C LYS A 156 0.06 14.78 1.00
N ALA A 157 1.13 14.07 0.60
CA ALA A 157 0.99 12.78 -0.08
C ALA A 157 0.22 11.75 0.77
N TYR A 158 0.34 11.83 2.09
CA TYR A 158 -0.51 11.12 3.05
C TYR A 158 -1.52 12.11 3.62
N THR A 159 -2.80 11.84 3.42
CA THR A 159 -3.90 12.76 3.70
C THR A 159 -4.08 12.96 5.21
N PRO A 160 -3.89 14.19 5.74
CA PRO A 160 -3.97 14.44 7.18
C PRO A 160 -5.32 14.03 7.79
N GLU A 161 -6.43 14.30 7.12
CA GLU A 161 -7.78 14.01 7.59
C GLU A 161 -8.01 12.48 7.73
N TYR A 162 -7.42 11.68 6.84
CA TYR A 162 -7.50 10.20 6.93
C TYR A 162 -6.68 9.69 8.12
N ARG A 163 -5.51 10.28 8.35
CA ARG A 163 -4.67 9.93 9.50
C ARG A 163 -5.33 10.34 10.83
N GLU A 164 -5.94 11.52 10.90
CA GLU A 164 -6.70 11.96 12.08
C GLU A 164 -7.86 11.01 12.38
N THR A 165 -8.58 10.56 11.35
CA THR A 165 -9.64 9.55 11.51
C THR A 165 -9.06 8.23 12.00
N ALA A 166 -7.92 7.79 11.47
CA ALA A 166 -7.25 6.57 11.90
C ALA A 166 -6.88 6.62 13.39
N HIS A 167 -6.32 7.73 13.87
CA HIS A 167 -6.00 7.90 15.30
C HIS A 167 -7.25 7.90 16.17
N LYS A 168 -8.29 8.63 15.82
CA LYS A 168 -9.56 8.64 16.55
C LYS A 168 -10.17 7.25 16.68
N VAL A 169 -10.10 6.46 15.61
CA VAL A 169 -10.59 5.08 15.58
C VAL A 169 -9.70 4.18 16.43
N ALA A 170 -8.39 4.30 16.32
CA ALA A 170 -7.43 3.54 17.12
C ALA A 170 -7.65 3.77 18.62
N ASP A 171 -7.82 5.03 19.05
CA ASP A 171 -8.13 5.40 20.44
C ASP A 171 -9.44 4.76 20.92
N LYS A 172 -10.52 4.78 20.11
CA LYS A 172 -11.79 4.14 20.44
C LYS A 172 -11.66 2.63 20.65
N LEU A 173 -10.77 1.98 19.89
CA LEU A 173 -10.52 0.54 19.96
C LEU A 173 -9.47 0.16 21.02
N GLY A 174 -8.80 1.13 21.65
CA GLY A 174 -7.68 0.86 22.55
C GLY A 174 -6.44 0.30 21.84
N ILE A 175 -6.32 0.56 20.55
CA ILE A 175 -5.18 0.14 19.73
C ILE A 175 -4.18 1.28 19.67
N LYS A 176 -2.91 0.99 19.98
CA LYS A 176 -1.84 1.98 19.84
C LYS A 176 -1.49 2.14 18.36
N LEU A 177 -1.63 3.36 17.83
CA LEU A 177 -1.20 3.74 16.49
C LEU A 177 -0.20 4.89 16.62
N ASP A 178 1.04 4.65 16.23
CA ASP A 178 2.10 5.67 16.27
C ASP A 178 2.23 6.37 14.90
N ASP A 179 2.73 7.60 14.88
CA ASP A 179 3.07 8.32 13.64
C ASP A 179 4.55 8.11 13.29
N GLY A 180 4.89 7.97 11.99
CA GLY A 180 6.27 7.86 11.58
C GLY A 180 6.51 8.06 10.08
N VAL A 181 7.79 8.24 9.74
CA VAL A 181 8.27 8.41 8.37
C VAL A 181 8.75 7.07 7.82
N TYR A 182 8.21 6.69 6.65
CA TYR A 182 8.59 5.47 5.94
C TYR A 182 9.69 5.75 4.92
N ILE A 183 10.80 5.00 4.94
CA ILE A 183 11.80 5.06 3.88
C ILE A 183 11.63 3.87 2.93
N GLY A 184 11.45 4.16 1.64
CA GLY A 184 11.31 3.16 0.59
C GLY A 184 12.64 2.85 -0.08
N VAL A 185 12.99 1.57 -0.14
CA VAL A 185 14.16 1.03 -0.83
C VAL A 185 13.74 0.00 -1.88
N THR A 186 14.65 -0.42 -2.75
CA THR A 186 14.33 -1.40 -3.82
C THR A 186 14.32 -2.85 -3.34
N GLY A 187 15.13 -3.21 -2.36
CA GLY A 187 15.43 -4.61 -2.07
C GLY A 187 16.19 -5.27 -3.23
N PRO A 188 16.25 -6.64 -3.32
CA PRO A 188 15.65 -7.62 -2.42
C PRO A 188 16.43 -7.88 -1.13
N THR A 189 17.66 -7.35 -1.00
CA THR A 189 18.43 -7.51 0.21
C THR A 189 17.83 -6.67 1.34
N TYR A 190 17.86 -7.19 2.56
CA TYR A 190 17.72 -6.33 3.73
C TYR A 190 18.90 -5.36 3.78
N GLU A 191 18.71 -4.27 4.50
CA GLU A 191 19.68 -3.20 4.64
C GLU A 191 20.88 -3.65 5.48
N THR A 192 22.01 -3.00 5.28
CA THR A 192 23.16 -3.11 6.18
C THR A 192 22.92 -2.25 7.44
N PRO A 193 23.58 -2.56 8.56
CA PRO A 193 23.54 -1.69 9.75
C PRO A 193 24.00 -0.25 9.49
N ALA A 194 24.88 -0.03 8.50
CA ALA A 194 25.34 1.30 8.11
C ALA A 194 24.25 2.09 7.38
N GLU A 195 23.53 1.43 6.47
CA GLU A 195 22.37 2.02 5.79
C GLU A 195 21.29 2.41 6.79
N ILE A 196 20.95 1.54 7.75
CA ILE A 196 19.98 1.85 8.79
C ILE A 196 20.38 3.05 9.65
N ARG A 197 21.65 3.16 10.02
CA ARG A 197 22.16 4.37 10.74
C ARG A 197 21.99 5.63 9.88
N ALA A 198 22.26 5.54 8.57
CA ALA A 198 22.07 6.66 7.65
C ALA A 198 20.59 7.02 7.54
N PHE A 199 19.69 6.04 7.38
CA PHE A 199 18.24 6.25 7.30
C PHE A 199 17.69 6.90 8.56
N LYS A 200 18.14 6.47 9.74
CA LYS A 200 17.80 7.11 11.01
C LYS A 200 18.23 8.58 11.03
N THR A 201 19.42 8.88 10.53
CA THR A 201 19.94 10.25 10.46
C THR A 201 19.12 11.11 9.49
N LEU A 202 18.56 10.53 8.42
CA LEU A 202 17.64 11.20 7.50
C LEU A 202 16.23 11.41 8.08
N GLY A 203 15.93 10.83 9.25
CA GLY A 203 14.65 10.98 9.92
C GLY A 203 13.63 9.86 9.62
N ALA A 204 14.08 8.72 9.12
CA ALA A 204 13.20 7.56 8.91
C ALA A 204 12.95 6.79 10.21
N ASP A 205 11.69 6.34 10.39
CA ASP A 205 11.22 5.54 11.52
C ASP A 205 10.99 4.07 11.15
N ALA A 206 10.73 3.80 9.87
CA ALA A 206 10.54 2.46 9.34
C ALA A 206 11.08 2.34 7.92
N VAL A 207 11.52 1.13 7.52
CA VAL A 207 12.05 0.84 6.19
C VAL A 207 11.31 -0.31 5.53
N GLY A 208 11.11 -0.22 4.21
CA GLY A 208 10.52 -1.31 3.45
C GLY A 208 10.69 -1.14 1.92
N MET A 209 10.19 -2.13 1.17
CA MET A 209 10.48 -2.30 -0.25
C MET A 209 9.25 -2.09 -1.15
N SER A 210 8.27 -1.29 -0.69
CA SER A 210 6.97 -1.08 -1.38
C SER A 210 6.44 0.34 -1.15
N THR A 211 5.16 0.54 -1.39
CA THR A 211 4.36 1.70 -0.91
C THR A 211 4.67 3.02 -1.59
N VAL A 212 5.93 3.44 -1.64
CA VAL A 212 6.31 4.77 -2.17
C VAL A 212 5.87 4.97 -3.63
N PRO A 213 6.09 4.03 -4.56
CA PRO A 213 5.62 4.21 -5.95
C PRO A 213 4.10 4.35 -6.06
N GLU A 214 3.34 3.54 -5.30
CA GLU A 214 1.88 3.59 -5.29
C GLU A 214 1.37 4.93 -4.74
N VAL A 215 1.98 5.43 -3.66
CA VAL A 215 1.63 6.72 -3.04
C VAL A 215 1.96 7.88 -3.97
N ILE A 216 3.09 7.86 -4.68
CA ILE A 216 3.44 8.89 -5.67
C ILE A 216 2.35 8.97 -6.75
N ILE A 217 1.91 7.84 -7.30
CA ILE A 217 0.87 7.82 -8.32
C ILE A 217 -0.50 8.20 -7.74
N ALA A 218 -0.83 7.79 -6.53
CA ALA A 218 -2.07 8.19 -5.87
C ALA A 218 -2.14 9.71 -5.68
N ALA A 219 -1.07 10.31 -5.14
CA ALA A 219 -0.97 11.76 -4.96
C ALA A 219 -1.02 12.51 -6.31
N HIS A 220 -0.26 12.05 -7.33
CA HIS A 220 -0.33 12.61 -8.67
C HIS A 220 -1.75 12.61 -9.23
N SER A 221 -2.50 11.54 -9.00
CA SER A 221 -3.87 11.35 -9.49
C SER A 221 -4.94 12.02 -8.62
N GLY A 222 -4.55 12.76 -7.58
CA GLY A 222 -5.48 13.42 -6.66
C GLY A 222 -6.30 12.47 -5.80
N LEU A 223 -5.83 11.24 -5.58
CA LEU A 223 -6.42 10.31 -4.62
C LEU A 223 -5.96 10.67 -3.21
N LYS A 224 -6.87 10.60 -2.25
CA LYS A 224 -6.52 10.66 -0.83
C LYS A 224 -5.81 9.39 -0.40
N VAL A 225 -4.82 9.47 0.48
CA VAL A 225 -4.01 8.32 0.88
C VAL A 225 -3.96 8.18 2.39
N LEU A 226 -4.20 6.96 2.87
CA LEU A 226 -3.83 6.49 4.20
C LEU A 226 -2.79 5.39 4.06
N GLY A 227 -1.64 5.55 4.70
CA GLY A 227 -0.61 4.51 4.79
C GLY A 227 -0.51 3.99 6.22
N ILE A 228 -0.53 2.66 6.41
CA ILE A 228 -0.27 2.04 7.71
C ILE A 228 0.74 0.91 7.56
N SER A 229 1.83 1.00 8.30
CA SER A 229 2.85 -0.04 8.41
C SER A 229 2.62 -0.92 9.63
N CYS A 230 2.78 -2.23 9.46
CA CYS A 230 3.01 -3.14 10.57
C CYS A 230 4.52 -3.30 10.73
N ILE A 231 5.07 -2.91 11.86
CA ILE A 231 6.49 -3.14 12.17
C ILE A 231 6.64 -4.61 12.57
N THR A 232 7.35 -5.37 11.74
CA THR A 232 7.43 -6.83 11.88
C THR A 232 8.73 -7.31 12.51
N ASN A 233 9.78 -6.52 12.41
CA ASN A 233 11.12 -6.81 12.93
C ASN A 233 11.83 -5.50 13.25
N PHE A 234 12.85 -5.54 14.05
CA PHE A 234 13.79 -4.42 14.11
C PHE A 234 14.62 -4.38 12.82
N ALA A 235 14.95 -3.18 12.35
CA ALA A 235 15.84 -3.01 11.20
C ALA A 235 17.28 -3.49 11.54
N ALA A 236 18.08 -3.74 10.49
CA ALA A 236 19.42 -4.28 10.62
C ALA A 236 20.31 -3.49 11.62
N GLY A 237 21.01 -4.21 12.48
CA GLY A 237 21.88 -3.65 13.53
C GLY A 237 21.15 -3.32 14.83
N PHE A 238 19.82 -3.49 14.92
CA PHE A 238 19.06 -3.42 16.15
C PHE A 238 18.64 -4.81 16.66
N GLN A 239 18.87 -5.87 15.86
CA GLN A 239 18.74 -7.29 16.24
C GLN A 239 19.87 -8.10 15.59
N GLU A 240 20.10 -9.33 16.07
CA GLU A 240 21.25 -10.15 15.64
C GLU A 240 21.06 -10.68 14.21
N GLU A 241 19.88 -11.17 13.86
CA GLU A 241 19.56 -11.75 12.55
C GLU A 241 18.18 -11.33 12.07
N LEU A 242 18.07 -11.07 10.76
CA LEU A 242 16.81 -10.77 10.09
C LEU A 242 16.40 -11.97 9.25
N ASN A 243 15.15 -12.43 9.43
CA ASN A 243 14.59 -13.49 8.62
C ASN A 243 13.10 -13.22 8.30
N HIS A 244 12.63 -13.85 7.24
CA HIS A 244 11.25 -13.68 6.80
C HIS A 244 10.23 -14.40 7.70
N GLU A 245 10.66 -15.40 8.46
CA GLU A 245 9.79 -16.16 9.37
C GLU A 245 9.31 -15.27 10.51
N GLU A 246 10.18 -14.41 11.07
CA GLU A 246 9.81 -13.42 12.08
C GLU A 246 8.74 -12.44 11.56
N VAL A 247 8.88 -12.00 10.31
CA VAL A 247 7.89 -11.11 9.66
C VAL A 247 6.51 -11.77 9.65
N VAL A 248 6.43 -13.05 9.30
CA VAL A 248 5.18 -13.82 9.25
C VAL A 248 4.59 -14.00 10.66
N GLU A 249 5.42 -14.36 11.65
CA GLU A 249 5.00 -14.57 13.04
C GLU A 249 4.42 -13.29 13.65
N VAL A 250 5.16 -12.18 13.58
CA VAL A 250 4.72 -10.90 14.16
C VAL A 250 3.45 -10.40 13.47
N THR A 251 3.39 -10.47 12.13
CA THR A 251 2.19 -10.09 11.40
C THR A 251 0.98 -10.91 11.84
N SER A 252 1.14 -12.22 12.01
CA SER A 252 0.07 -13.10 12.47
C SER A 252 -0.43 -12.74 13.87
N ARG A 253 0.46 -12.30 14.76
CA ARG A 253 0.13 -11.89 16.12
C ARG A 253 -0.72 -10.62 16.18
N VAL A 254 -0.40 -9.62 15.34
CA VAL A 254 -1.10 -8.32 15.35
C VAL A 254 -2.23 -8.24 14.33
N LYS A 255 -2.42 -9.26 13.52
CA LYS A 255 -3.36 -9.32 12.40
C LYS A 255 -4.80 -8.98 12.79
N GLY A 256 -5.25 -9.49 13.95
CA GLY A 256 -6.60 -9.25 14.44
C GLY A 256 -6.85 -7.77 14.69
N ASP A 257 -5.96 -7.13 15.42
CA ASP A 257 -6.03 -5.70 15.74
C ASP A 257 -5.91 -4.86 14.47
N PHE A 258 -4.99 -5.20 13.58
CA PHE A 258 -4.78 -4.46 12.34
C PHE A 258 -6.00 -4.55 11.41
N LYS A 259 -6.58 -5.75 11.21
CA LYS A 259 -7.81 -5.92 10.43
C LYS A 259 -8.98 -5.17 11.06
N GLY A 260 -9.15 -5.27 12.37
CA GLY A 260 -10.18 -4.54 13.12
C GLY A 260 -10.05 -3.04 12.97
N LEU A 261 -8.83 -2.51 13.08
CA LEU A 261 -8.52 -1.09 12.89
C LEU A 261 -8.87 -0.62 11.47
N LEU A 262 -8.41 -1.33 10.43
CA LEU A 262 -8.69 -0.98 9.03
C LEU A 262 -10.19 -0.95 8.71
N LYS A 263 -10.94 -1.96 9.19
CA LYS A 263 -12.40 -2.02 9.01
C LYS A 263 -13.11 -0.87 9.69
N ALA A 264 -12.71 -0.54 10.90
CA ALA A 264 -13.30 0.57 11.65
C ALA A 264 -12.93 1.94 11.04
N ILE A 265 -11.72 2.11 10.52
CA ILE A 265 -11.31 3.31 9.77
C ILE A 265 -12.16 3.46 8.51
N LEU A 266 -12.31 2.41 7.71
CA LEU A 266 -13.12 2.45 6.48
C LEU A 266 -14.58 2.85 6.76
N ALA A 267 -15.15 2.43 7.88
CA ALA A 267 -16.51 2.81 8.26
C ALA A 267 -16.66 4.31 8.57
N GLU A 268 -15.59 4.98 8.99
CA GLU A 268 -15.61 6.39 9.40
C GLU A 268 -15.12 7.34 8.28
N LEU A 269 -14.43 6.82 7.24
CA LEU A 269 -14.01 7.59 6.06
C LEU A 269 -15.17 7.81 5.09
#